data_b773035c2308ad81c8e92caef686e486
#
_entry.id   b773035c2308ad81c8e92caef686e486
#
_cell.length_a   1.000
_cell.length_b   1.000
_cell.length_c   1.000
_cell.angle_alpha   90.00
_cell.angle_beta   90.00
_cell.angle_gamma   90.00
#
_symmetry.space_group_name_H-M   'P 1'
#
loop_
_entity.id
_entity.type
_entity.pdbx_description
1 polymer ?
#
loop_
_entity_poly.entity_id
_entity_poly.type
_entity_poly.pdbx_seq_one_letter_code
_entity_poly.pdbx_strand_id
1 'polypeptide(L)'
;MPPSRLLLLTLLTLVAFAANSVLCRLALFEERMDPALFTLLRLTSGALVLILLCAARRPQPPRQGDWGGALYLVTYGAAFSFAYLTLTAGTGALLLFAAVQLSMLAPPLLRGERLPPRQWAGLLIAMAGLIVLLLPGIQAPDPLGAILMIAAGIAWGRS
;
A
#
# COMPACT_ATOMS: atom_id res chain seq x y z
N MET A 1 -8.79 -19.10 15.41
CA MET A 1 -9.06 -17.80 16.09
C MET A 1 -10.56 -17.58 16.14
N PRO A 2 -11.13 -17.02 17.22
CA PRO A 2 -12.56 -16.69 17.25
C PRO A 2 -12.88 -15.61 16.19
N PRO A 3 -14.05 -15.69 15.54
CA PRO A 3 -14.41 -14.77 14.44
C PRO A 3 -14.44 -13.29 14.86
N SER A 4 -14.79 -13.02 16.11
CA SER A 4 -14.77 -11.67 16.69
C SER A 4 -13.36 -11.04 16.72
N ARG A 5 -12.35 -11.83 17.09
CA ARG A 5 -10.95 -11.38 17.10
C ARG A 5 -10.44 -11.11 15.68
N LEU A 6 -10.82 -11.97 14.73
CA LEU A 6 -10.47 -11.76 13.31
C LEU A 6 -11.09 -10.47 12.79
N LEU A 7 -12.39 -10.26 13.05
CA LEU A 7 -13.10 -9.04 12.64
C LEU A 7 -12.45 -7.78 13.25
N LEU A 8 -12.15 -7.80 14.57
CA LEU A 8 -11.52 -6.68 15.24
C LEU A 8 -10.14 -6.34 14.63
N LEU A 9 -9.30 -7.36 14.40
CA LEU A 9 -7.98 -7.17 13.81
C LEU A 9 -8.08 -6.62 12.38
N THR A 10 -9.03 -7.11 11.59
CA THR A 10 -9.29 -6.60 10.24
C THR A 10 -9.71 -5.14 10.26
N LEU A 11 -10.66 -4.77 11.11
CA LEU A 11 -11.10 -3.38 11.25
C LEU A 11 -9.97 -2.46 11.69
N LEU A 12 -9.17 -2.86 12.69
CA LEU A 12 -8.01 -2.09 13.13
C LEU A 12 -6.98 -1.90 12.01
N THR A 13 -6.74 -2.93 11.20
CA THR A 13 -5.84 -2.85 10.06
C THR A 13 -6.36 -1.89 9.00
N LEU A 14 -7.66 -1.95 8.68
CA LEU A 14 -8.27 -1.04 7.71
C LEU A 14 -8.20 0.43 8.18
N VAL A 15 -8.48 0.67 9.47
CA VAL A 15 -8.35 2.01 10.06
C VAL A 15 -6.90 2.49 10.01
N ALA A 16 -5.93 1.62 10.31
CA ALA A 16 -4.51 1.97 10.24
C ALA A 16 -4.07 2.33 8.82
N PHE A 17 -4.52 1.60 7.79
CA PHE A 17 -4.25 1.93 6.39
C PHE A 17 -4.90 3.24 5.95
N ALA A 18 -6.15 3.47 6.33
CA ALA A 18 -6.83 4.73 6.03
C ALA A 18 -6.11 5.91 6.70
N ALA A 19 -5.79 5.79 7.99
CA ALA A 19 -5.05 6.79 8.73
C ALA A 19 -3.67 7.08 8.11
N ASN A 20 -2.94 6.04 7.67
CA ASN A 20 -1.67 6.21 6.98
C ASN A 20 -1.81 7.10 5.72
N SER A 21 -2.82 6.85 4.87
CA SER A 21 -3.05 7.65 3.66
C SER A 21 -3.42 9.10 3.98
N VAL A 22 -4.29 9.30 4.98
CA VAL A 22 -4.68 10.65 5.41
C VAL A 22 -3.50 11.40 6.00
N LEU A 23 -2.74 10.79 6.90
CA LEU A 23 -1.58 11.42 7.53
C LEU A 23 -0.49 11.76 6.52
N CYS A 24 -0.21 10.87 5.55
CA CYS A 24 0.73 11.17 4.48
C CYS A 24 0.27 12.37 3.65
N ARG A 25 -1.00 12.41 3.29
CA ARG A 25 -1.55 13.56 2.54
C ARG A 25 -1.45 14.86 3.34
N LEU A 26 -1.79 14.84 4.63
CA LEU A 26 -1.71 16.02 5.49
C LEU A 26 -0.27 16.51 5.69
N ALA A 27 0.69 15.59 5.78
CA ALA A 27 2.10 15.94 5.95
C ALA A 27 2.73 16.53 4.69
N LEU A 28 2.30 16.07 3.51
CA LEU A 28 2.86 16.45 2.21
C LEU A 28 2.06 17.53 1.49
N PHE A 29 0.83 17.82 1.95
CA PHE A 29 -0.02 18.84 1.36
C PHE A 29 0.55 20.23 1.63
N GLU A 30 0.48 21.12 0.64
CA GLU A 30 0.99 22.50 0.73
C GLU A 30 2.49 22.58 1.04
N GLU A 31 3.28 21.59 0.59
CA GLU A 31 4.75 21.56 0.79
C GLU A 31 5.20 21.70 2.25
N ARG A 32 4.36 21.28 3.20
CA ARG A 32 4.67 21.37 4.63
C ARG A 32 5.90 20.54 5.02
N MET A 33 6.18 19.48 4.28
CA MET A 33 7.34 18.62 4.48
C MET A 33 7.87 18.11 3.14
N ASP A 34 9.19 18.10 3.00
CA ASP A 34 9.85 17.49 1.84
C ASP A 34 9.55 15.99 1.75
N PRO A 35 9.14 15.46 0.57
CA PRO A 35 8.75 14.06 0.42
C PRO A 35 9.89 13.07 0.69
N ALA A 36 11.14 13.44 0.37
CA ALA A 36 12.29 12.59 0.62
C ALA A 36 12.58 12.50 2.12
N LEU A 37 12.51 13.63 2.83
CA LEU A 37 12.65 13.67 4.29
C LEU A 37 11.52 12.89 4.97
N PHE A 38 10.28 13.06 4.51
CA PHE A 38 9.14 12.29 5.02
C PHE A 38 9.33 10.78 4.83
N THR A 39 9.77 10.37 3.64
CA THR A 39 10.06 8.96 3.34
C THR A 39 11.15 8.41 4.25
N LEU A 40 12.24 9.17 4.42
CA LEU A 40 13.35 8.78 5.29
C LEU A 40 12.90 8.60 6.74
N LEU A 41 12.18 9.56 7.30
CA LEU A 41 11.64 9.49 8.66
C LEU A 41 10.68 8.32 8.85
N ARG A 42 9.82 8.06 7.87
CA ARG A 42 8.87 6.95 7.88
C ARG A 42 9.57 5.59 7.85
N LEU A 43 10.56 5.42 6.97
CA LEU A 43 11.30 4.16 6.87
C LEU A 43 12.19 3.93 8.09
N THR A 44 12.88 4.95 8.59
CA THR A 44 13.76 4.84 9.77
C THR A 44 12.96 4.58 11.04
N SER A 45 11.84 5.29 11.25
CA SER A 45 10.98 5.07 12.42
C SER A 45 10.35 3.67 12.39
N GLY A 46 9.89 3.21 11.22
CA GLY A 46 9.37 1.86 11.03
C GLY A 46 10.44 0.79 11.31
N ALA A 47 11.64 0.96 10.77
CA ALA A 47 12.77 0.05 11.02
C ALA A 47 13.14 0.02 12.51
N LEU A 48 13.19 1.16 13.18
CA LEU A 48 13.49 1.25 14.61
C LEU A 48 12.44 0.48 15.45
N VAL A 49 11.15 0.68 15.18
CA VAL A 49 10.07 -0.03 15.86
C VAL A 49 10.19 -1.54 15.63
N LEU A 50 10.46 -1.97 14.40
CA LEU A 50 10.64 -3.39 14.10
C LEU A 50 11.86 -3.98 14.82
N ILE A 51 12.98 -3.28 14.88
CA ILE A 51 14.18 -3.71 15.62
C ILE A 51 13.86 -3.86 17.10
N LEU A 52 13.19 -2.89 17.70
CA LEU A 52 12.78 -2.93 19.11
C LEU A 52 11.82 -4.10 19.41
N LEU A 53 10.84 -4.33 18.53
CA LEU A 53 9.91 -5.45 18.65
C LEU A 53 10.60 -6.80 18.48
N CYS A 54 11.56 -6.91 17.55
CA CYS A 54 12.35 -8.13 17.37
C CYS A 54 13.26 -8.39 18.58
N ALA A 55 13.89 -7.34 19.12
CA ALA A 55 14.74 -7.45 20.30
C ALA A 55 13.93 -7.86 21.58
N ALA A 56 12.67 -7.41 21.67
CA ALA A 56 11.78 -7.78 22.78
C ALA A 56 11.19 -9.18 22.67
N ARG A 57 11.28 -9.83 21.51
CA ARG A 57 10.81 -11.22 21.30
C ARG A 57 11.95 -12.22 21.54
N ARG A 58 11.59 -13.47 21.85
CA ARG A 58 12.59 -14.55 21.97
C ARG A 58 13.36 -14.70 20.64
N PRO A 59 14.69 -14.96 20.71
CA PRO A 59 15.51 -15.12 19.52
C PRO A 59 14.91 -16.15 18.59
N GLN A 60 14.52 -15.72 17.40
CA GLN A 60 14.21 -16.63 16.30
C GLN A 60 15.48 -16.78 15.44
N PRO A 61 15.68 -17.94 14.79
CA PRO A 61 16.82 -18.09 13.88
C PRO A 61 16.81 -16.94 12.88
N PRO A 62 18.01 -16.37 12.57
CA PRO A 62 18.11 -15.25 11.67
C PRO A 62 17.51 -15.62 10.30
N ARG A 63 16.43 -14.98 9.92
CA ARG A 63 15.94 -15.03 8.55
C ARG A 63 16.94 -14.27 7.71
N GLN A 64 17.44 -14.88 6.65
CA GLN A 64 18.27 -14.19 5.68
C GLN A 64 17.47 -13.02 5.12
N GLY A 65 18.01 -11.80 5.26
CA GLY A 65 17.42 -10.61 4.67
C GLY A 65 17.45 -10.72 3.14
N ASP A 66 16.36 -10.36 2.49
CA ASP A 66 16.30 -10.27 1.05
C ASP A 66 16.48 -8.82 0.59
N TRP A 67 17.57 -8.57 -0.12
CA TRP A 67 17.86 -7.26 -0.70
C TRP A 67 16.80 -6.82 -1.72
N GLY A 68 16.18 -7.79 -2.43
CA GLY A 68 15.08 -7.52 -3.35
C GLY A 68 13.87 -6.93 -2.62
N GLY A 69 13.46 -7.57 -1.51
CA GLY A 69 12.38 -7.06 -0.66
C GLY A 69 12.68 -5.68 -0.07
N ALA A 70 13.93 -5.44 0.35
CA ALA A 70 14.35 -4.12 0.83
C ALA A 70 14.23 -3.05 -0.27
N LEU A 71 14.67 -3.35 -1.50
CA LEU A 71 14.55 -2.44 -2.64
C LEU A 71 13.09 -2.14 -2.98
N TYR A 72 12.24 -3.16 -3.00
CA TYR A 72 10.80 -2.97 -3.21
C TYR A 72 10.17 -2.08 -2.13
N LEU A 73 10.55 -2.26 -0.87
CA LEU A 73 10.04 -1.45 0.24
C LEU A 73 10.45 0.02 0.11
N VAL A 74 11.71 0.29 -0.24
CA VAL A 74 12.20 1.65 -0.48
C VAL A 74 11.50 2.30 -1.67
N THR A 75 11.38 1.56 -2.78
CA THR A 75 10.66 2.01 -3.99
C THR A 75 9.20 2.33 -3.68
N TYR A 76 8.53 1.44 -2.94
CA TYR A 76 7.17 1.68 -2.46
C TYR A 76 7.09 2.97 -1.63
N GLY A 77 7.95 3.11 -0.62
CA GLY A 77 7.92 4.25 0.30
C GLY A 77 8.16 5.59 -0.41
N ALA A 78 9.14 5.63 -1.31
CA ALA A 78 9.45 6.82 -2.10
C ALA A 78 8.30 7.15 -3.08
N ALA A 79 7.94 6.23 -3.96
CA ALA A 79 6.89 6.45 -4.96
C ALA A 79 5.56 6.86 -4.32
N PHE A 80 5.20 6.24 -3.19
CA PHE A 80 4.02 6.57 -2.41
C PHE A 80 4.05 8.01 -1.86
N SER A 81 5.17 8.45 -1.30
CA SER A 81 5.29 9.80 -0.75
C SER A 81 5.22 10.86 -1.86
N PHE A 82 5.93 10.66 -2.97
CA PHE A 82 5.87 11.60 -4.09
C PHE A 82 4.50 11.64 -4.77
N ALA A 83 3.78 10.51 -4.85
CA ALA A 83 2.44 10.47 -5.41
C ALA A 83 1.45 11.32 -4.59
N TYR A 84 1.59 11.37 -3.28
CA TYR A 84 0.70 12.17 -2.42
C TYR A 84 0.96 13.68 -2.44
N LEU A 85 1.93 14.16 -3.18
CA LEU A 85 2.05 15.59 -3.48
C LEU A 85 0.85 16.08 -4.31
N THR A 86 0.41 15.27 -5.27
CA THR A 86 -0.62 15.65 -6.24
C THR A 86 -1.94 14.92 -6.03
N LEU A 87 -1.92 13.69 -5.49
CA LEU A 87 -3.12 12.87 -5.31
C LEU A 87 -3.85 13.17 -4.00
N THR A 88 -5.18 13.08 -4.04
CA THR A 88 -5.99 13.06 -2.81
C THR A 88 -5.79 11.73 -2.06
N ALA A 89 -6.06 11.73 -0.75
CA ALA A 89 -5.93 10.53 0.07
C ALA A 89 -6.77 9.36 -0.45
N GLY A 90 -8.01 9.63 -0.88
CA GLY A 90 -8.91 8.63 -1.44
C GLY A 90 -8.43 8.07 -2.78
N THR A 91 -8.13 8.94 -3.74
CA THR A 91 -7.64 8.52 -5.06
C THR A 91 -6.33 7.74 -4.96
N GLY A 92 -5.40 8.23 -4.14
CA GLY A 92 -4.12 7.54 -3.92
C GLY A 92 -4.31 6.15 -3.31
N ALA A 93 -5.12 6.02 -2.26
CA ALA A 93 -5.39 4.72 -1.65
C ALA A 93 -6.00 3.72 -2.62
N LEU A 94 -6.95 4.16 -3.46
CA LEU A 94 -7.60 3.30 -4.44
C LEU A 94 -6.66 2.81 -5.54
N LEU A 95 -5.87 3.73 -6.13
CA LEU A 95 -4.88 3.36 -7.12
C LEU A 95 -3.83 2.39 -6.55
N LEU A 96 -3.38 2.65 -5.32
CA LEU A 96 -2.45 1.78 -4.62
C LEU A 96 -3.01 0.37 -4.46
N PHE A 97 -4.20 0.25 -3.85
CA PHE A 97 -4.78 -1.07 -3.57
C PHE A 97 -5.16 -1.82 -4.84
N ALA A 98 -5.63 -1.13 -5.89
CA ALA A 98 -5.86 -1.74 -7.19
C ALA A 98 -4.56 -2.30 -7.78
N ALA A 99 -3.47 -1.53 -7.75
CA ALA A 99 -2.17 -1.96 -8.26
C ALA A 99 -1.58 -3.11 -7.44
N VAL A 100 -1.68 -3.08 -6.10
CA VAL A 100 -1.29 -4.18 -5.21
C VAL A 100 -2.07 -5.44 -5.58
N GLN A 101 -3.40 -5.35 -5.65
CA GLN A 101 -4.27 -6.50 -5.95
C GLN A 101 -3.92 -7.13 -7.31
N LEU A 102 -3.75 -6.31 -8.35
CA LEU A 102 -3.38 -6.78 -9.68
C LEU A 102 -1.99 -7.41 -9.69
N SER A 103 -1.01 -6.80 -9.02
CA SER A 103 0.36 -7.32 -8.95
C SER A 103 0.46 -8.66 -8.20
N MET A 104 -0.38 -8.89 -7.20
CA MET A 104 -0.44 -10.16 -6.46
C MET A 104 -1.18 -11.25 -7.24
N LEU A 105 -2.19 -10.88 -8.04
CA LEU A 105 -2.97 -11.85 -8.83
C LEU A 105 -2.31 -12.21 -10.17
N ALA A 106 -1.49 -11.31 -10.73
CA ALA A 106 -0.87 -11.55 -12.04
C ALA A 106 0.03 -12.80 -12.08
N PRO A 107 0.94 -13.07 -11.12
CA PRO A 107 1.81 -14.25 -11.18
C PRO A 107 1.07 -15.60 -11.19
N PRO A 108 0.10 -15.88 -10.31
CA PRO A 108 -0.68 -17.12 -10.36
C PRO A 108 -1.48 -17.26 -11.67
N LEU A 109 -2.09 -16.17 -12.16
CA LEU A 109 -2.83 -16.19 -13.42
C LEU A 109 -1.93 -16.51 -14.61
N LEU A 110 -0.73 -15.91 -14.67
CA LEU A 110 0.25 -16.18 -15.73
C LEU A 110 0.80 -17.61 -15.68
N ARG A 111 0.76 -18.26 -14.52
CA ARG A 111 1.10 -19.69 -14.35
C ARG A 111 -0.05 -20.62 -14.70
N GLY A 112 -1.21 -20.10 -15.15
CA GLY A 112 -2.38 -20.88 -15.51
C GLY A 112 -3.22 -21.34 -14.32
N GLU A 113 -2.98 -20.80 -13.13
CA GLU A 113 -3.81 -21.07 -11.95
C GLU A 113 -5.22 -20.51 -12.16
N ARG A 114 -6.22 -21.33 -11.84
CA ARG A 114 -7.62 -20.92 -11.98
C ARG A 114 -8.10 -20.29 -10.68
N LEU A 115 -8.46 -19.04 -10.73
CA LEU A 115 -9.10 -18.37 -9.61
C LEU A 115 -10.53 -18.92 -9.44
N PRO A 116 -10.94 -19.22 -8.18
CA PRO A 116 -12.31 -19.62 -7.93
C PRO A 116 -13.29 -18.47 -8.28
N PRO A 117 -14.53 -18.77 -8.72
CA PRO A 117 -15.50 -17.76 -9.14
C PRO A 117 -15.76 -16.66 -8.11
N ARG A 118 -15.66 -16.98 -6.82
CA ARG A 118 -15.80 -15.99 -5.73
C ARG A 118 -14.72 -14.93 -5.74
N GLN A 119 -13.48 -15.28 -6.09
CA GLN A 119 -12.37 -14.31 -6.19
C GLN A 119 -12.55 -13.42 -7.42
N TRP A 120 -13.02 -13.96 -8.54
CA TRP A 120 -13.39 -13.17 -9.72
C TRP A 120 -14.50 -12.17 -9.39
N ALA A 121 -15.57 -12.61 -8.72
CA ALA A 121 -16.65 -11.72 -8.31
C ALA A 121 -16.13 -10.58 -7.41
N GLY A 122 -15.30 -10.90 -6.41
CA GLY A 122 -14.70 -9.90 -5.54
C GLY A 122 -13.80 -8.89 -6.28
N LEU A 123 -12.99 -9.38 -7.23
CA LEU A 123 -12.14 -8.52 -8.07
C LEU A 123 -12.99 -7.59 -8.94
N LEU A 124 -14.02 -8.11 -9.60
CA LEU A 124 -14.92 -7.31 -10.45
C LEU A 124 -15.67 -6.24 -9.65
N ILE A 125 -16.16 -6.58 -8.46
CA ILE A 125 -16.83 -5.62 -7.56
C ILE A 125 -15.84 -4.53 -7.13
N ALA A 126 -14.62 -4.89 -6.77
CA ALA A 126 -13.58 -3.93 -6.38
C ALA A 126 -13.20 -3.00 -7.54
N MET A 127 -13.04 -3.55 -8.75
CA MET A 127 -12.75 -2.76 -9.95
C MET A 127 -13.93 -1.84 -10.33
N ALA A 128 -15.17 -2.33 -10.23
CA ALA A 128 -16.35 -1.51 -10.47
C ALA A 128 -16.45 -0.36 -9.46
N GLY A 129 -16.19 -0.63 -8.18
CA GLY A 129 -16.13 0.40 -7.14
C GLY A 129 -15.06 1.45 -7.43
N LEU A 130 -13.88 1.02 -7.88
CA LEU A 130 -12.81 1.93 -8.29
C LEU A 130 -13.23 2.82 -9.48
N ILE A 131 -13.84 2.22 -10.50
CA ILE A 131 -14.35 2.96 -11.67
C ILE A 131 -15.42 3.97 -11.25
N VAL A 132 -16.40 3.56 -10.44
CA VAL A 132 -17.45 4.46 -9.93
C VAL A 132 -16.86 5.64 -9.17
N LEU A 133 -15.81 5.41 -8.39
CA LEU A 133 -15.17 6.47 -7.62
C LEU A 133 -14.30 7.41 -8.48
N LEU A 134 -13.80 6.94 -9.61
CA LEU A 134 -13.05 7.75 -10.58
C LEU A 134 -13.95 8.41 -11.65
N LEU A 135 -15.27 8.12 -11.64
CA LEU A 135 -16.25 8.72 -12.56
C LEU A 135 -16.55 10.20 -12.24
N PRO A 136 -17.13 10.96 -13.20
CA PRO A 136 -17.09 12.40 -13.30
C PRO A 136 -17.64 13.19 -12.10
N GLY A 137 -16.92 14.19 -11.70
CA GLY A 137 -17.07 15.06 -10.52
C GLY A 137 -15.80 15.13 -9.69
N ILE A 138 -14.93 14.15 -9.86
CA ILE A 138 -13.59 14.12 -9.28
C ILE A 138 -12.63 14.57 -10.37
N GLN A 139 -11.83 15.58 -10.09
CA GLN A 139 -10.75 16.01 -10.97
C GLN A 139 -9.91 14.80 -11.35
N ALA A 140 -9.66 14.61 -12.63
CA ALA A 140 -8.80 13.54 -13.12
C ALA A 140 -7.47 13.59 -12.33
N PRO A 141 -7.02 12.45 -11.78
CA PRO A 141 -5.80 12.44 -11.00
C PRO A 141 -4.63 12.90 -11.86
N ASP A 142 -3.69 13.61 -11.23
CA ASP A 142 -2.44 13.98 -11.90
C ASP A 142 -1.75 12.72 -12.45
N PRO A 143 -1.40 12.70 -13.76
CA PRO A 143 -0.85 11.50 -14.40
C PRO A 143 0.44 11.00 -13.74
N LEU A 144 1.31 11.92 -13.33
CA LEU A 144 2.57 11.55 -12.67
C LEU A 144 2.31 10.92 -11.31
N GLY A 145 1.44 11.55 -10.50
CA GLY A 145 1.04 10.98 -9.21
C GLY A 145 0.39 9.62 -9.35
N ALA A 146 -0.47 9.42 -10.37
CA ALA A 146 -1.11 8.13 -10.64
C ALA A 146 -0.08 7.05 -11.01
N ILE A 147 0.88 7.35 -11.89
CA ILE A 147 1.95 6.42 -12.28
C ILE A 147 2.82 6.04 -11.06
N LEU A 148 3.21 7.03 -10.24
CA LEU A 148 3.98 6.79 -9.04
C LEU A 148 3.21 5.92 -8.05
N MET A 149 1.91 6.13 -7.88
CA MET A 149 1.09 5.33 -6.97
C MET A 149 0.90 3.89 -7.47
N ILE A 150 0.76 3.69 -8.78
CA ILE A 150 0.72 2.36 -9.40
C ILE A 150 2.06 1.64 -9.20
N ALA A 151 3.19 2.33 -9.43
CA ALA A 151 4.52 1.79 -9.20
C ALA A 151 4.73 1.39 -7.72
N ALA A 152 4.27 2.22 -6.79
CA ALA A 152 4.27 1.92 -5.37
C ALA A 152 3.45 0.65 -5.06
N GLY A 153 2.26 0.51 -5.63
CA GLY A 153 1.40 -0.67 -5.46
C GLY A 153 2.03 -1.95 -6.00
N ILE A 154 2.67 -1.90 -7.18
CA ILE A 154 3.38 -3.04 -7.75
C ILE A 154 4.58 -3.43 -6.88
N ALA A 155 5.36 -2.46 -6.41
CA ALA A 155 6.50 -2.70 -5.54
C ALA A 155 6.06 -3.35 -4.22
N TRP A 156 4.99 -2.85 -3.59
CA TRP A 156 4.44 -3.46 -2.38
C TRP A 156 3.87 -4.86 -2.62
N GLY A 157 3.15 -5.09 -3.71
CA GLY A 157 2.61 -6.41 -4.01
C GLY A 157 3.68 -7.48 -4.29
N ARG A 158 4.94 -7.08 -4.48
CA ARG A 158 6.09 -7.97 -4.71
C ARG A 158 7.07 -8.07 -3.54
N SER A 159 6.95 -7.18 -2.54
CA SER A 159 7.72 -7.24 -1.29
C SER A 159 7.11 -8.26 -0.32
#